data_e84bfc7d23db41da2a2e7e774b68ada4
#
_entry.id   e84bfc7d23db41da2a2e7e774b68ada4
#
_cell.length_a   1.000
_cell.length_b   1.000
_cell.length_c   1.000
_cell.angle_alpha   90.00
_cell.angle_beta   90.00
_cell.angle_gamma   90.00
#
_symmetry.space_group_name_H-M   'P 1'
#
loop_
_entity.id
_entity.type
_entity.pdbx_description
1 polymer ?
#
loop_
_entity_poly.entity_id
_entity_poly.type
_entity_poly.pdbx_seq_one_letter_code
_entity_poly.pdbx_strand_id
1 'polypeptide(L)'
;MILPDIHAFLDNLKAPLELVAYRTKYYTLIVTTVFESLGIPTSKLRFIDGSSYQLTKEYNLDNYKLSALVTEHDAKKAGAEVVKQVDSALLSGLLYPGLQALDEQYLGVDFQFGGADQVMLTTFLSEYCSDDHYLLL
;
A
#
# COMPACT_ATOMS: atom_id res chain seq x y z
N MET A 1 0.07 -4.84 11.19
CA MET A 1 0.07 -5.47 9.85
C MET A 1 -1.05 -4.83 9.04
N ILE A 2 -0.73 -4.25 7.90
CA ILE A 2 -1.74 -3.72 6.98
C ILE A 2 -2.38 -4.85 6.18
N LEU A 3 -3.66 -4.69 5.90
CA LEU A 3 -4.42 -5.51 4.96
C LEU A 3 -4.75 -4.62 3.75
N PRO A 4 -3.96 -4.71 2.67
CA PRO A 4 -3.99 -3.74 1.57
C PRO A 4 -5.14 -4.02 0.59
N ASP A 5 -6.38 -3.82 1.04
CA ASP A 5 -7.60 -4.07 0.26
C ASP A 5 -7.70 -3.15 -0.97
N ILE A 6 -7.41 -1.87 -0.82
CA ILE A 6 -7.40 -0.94 -1.95
C ILE A 6 -6.27 -1.27 -2.93
N HIS A 7 -5.08 -1.63 -2.45
CA HIS A 7 -3.98 -2.05 -3.31
C HIS A 7 -4.33 -3.33 -4.09
N ALA A 8 -4.95 -4.31 -3.43
CA ALA A 8 -5.42 -5.52 -4.09
C ALA A 8 -6.46 -5.24 -5.18
N PHE A 9 -7.30 -4.23 -4.99
CA PHE A 9 -8.23 -3.78 -6.00
C PHE A 9 -7.51 -3.08 -7.17
N LEU A 10 -6.53 -2.22 -6.89
CA LEU A 10 -5.78 -1.48 -7.91
C LEU A 10 -4.88 -2.38 -8.77
N ASP A 11 -4.27 -3.40 -8.17
CA ASP A 11 -3.42 -4.35 -8.89
C ASP A 11 -4.25 -5.32 -9.76
N ASN A 12 -5.37 -5.77 -9.26
CA ASN A 12 -6.15 -6.81 -9.91
C ASN A 12 -7.64 -6.46 -9.99
N LEU A 13 -7.99 -5.58 -10.91
CA LEU A 13 -9.38 -5.18 -11.20
C LEU A 13 -10.36 -6.34 -11.51
N LYS A 14 -9.89 -7.58 -11.50
CA LYS A 14 -10.73 -8.78 -11.69
C LYS A 14 -11.54 -9.14 -10.46
N ALA A 15 -11.22 -8.58 -9.29
CA ALA A 15 -11.95 -8.82 -8.05
C ALA A 15 -12.83 -7.61 -7.72
N PRO A 16 -14.16 -7.77 -7.60
CA PRO A 16 -15.03 -6.72 -7.07
C PRO A 16 -14.59 -6.32 -5.66
N LEU A 17 -14.80 -5.05 -5.31
CA LEU A 17 -14.37 -4.50 -4.02
C LEU A 17 -14.97 -5.27 -2.83
N GLU A 18 -16.23 -5.73 -2.97
CA GLU A 18 -16.89 -6.56 -1.95
C GLU A 18 -16.16 -7.90 -1.73
N LEU A 19 -15.64 -8.49 -2.79
CA LEU A 19 -14.88 -9.75 -2.69
C LEU A 19 -13.54 -9.51 -1.99
N VAL A 20 -12.90 -8.37 -2.23
CA VAL A 20 -11.67 -7.98 -1.55
C VAL A 20 -11.90 -7.87 -0.04
N ALA A 21 -13.01 -7.26 0.40
CA ALA A 21 -13.37 -7.17 1.81
C ALA A 21 -13.55 -8.54 2.48
N TYR A 22 -14.11 -9.52 1.78
CA TYR A 22 -14.19 -10.91 2.29
C TYR A 22 -12.81 -11.57 2.38
N ARG A 23 -11.95 -11.35 1.40
CA ARG A 23 -10.56 -11.85 1.41
C ARG A 23 -9.78 -11.28 2.58
N THR A 24 -9.93 -10.00 2.89
CA THR A 24 -9.31 -9.35 4.04
C THR A 24 -9.65 -10.08 5.34
N LYS A 25 -10.93 -10.34 5.60
CA LYS A 25 -11.39 -11.12 6.75
C LYS A 25 -10.81 -12.54 6.78
N TYR A 26 -10.78 -13.19 5.63
CA TYR A 26 -10.22 -14.53 5.50
C TYR A 26 -8.73 -14.57 5.83
N TYR A 27 -7.93 -13.65 5.29
CA TYR A 27 -6.51 -13.60 5.59
C TYR A 27 -6.21 -13.19 7.03
N THR A 28 -6.99 -12.30 7.62
CA THR A 28 -6.90 -11.99 9.07
C THR A 28 -7.04 -13.25 9.91
N LEU A 29 -8.06 -14.05 9.63
CA LEU A 29 -8.30 -15.31 10.35
C LEU A 29 -7.14 -16.29 10.16
N ILE A 30 -6.69 -16.51 8.93
CA ILE A 30 -5.58 -17.42 8.64
C ILE A 30 -4.32 -17.00 9.38
N VAL A 31 -3.88 -15.75 9.24
CA VAL A 31 -2.65 -15.27 9.85
C VAL A 31 -2.71 -15.37 11.37
N THR A 32 -3.84 -14.99 11.97
CA THR A 32 -4.05 -15.13 13.41
C THR A 32 -3.93 -16.59 13.84
N THR A 33 -4.64 -17.49 13.17
CA THR A 33 -4.61 -18.93 13.47
C THR A 33 -3.22 -19.54 13.33
N VAL A 34 -2.48 -19.16 12.28
CA VAL A 34 -1.10 -19.62 12.08
C VAL A 34 -0.19 -19.16 13.22
N PHE A 35 -0.27 -17.90 13.63
CA PHE A 35 0.55 -17.39 14.74
C PHE A 35 0.20 -18.08 16.05
N GLU A 36 -1.07 -18.27 16.36
CA GLU A 36 -1.51 -18.99 17.55
C GLU A 36 -1.04 -20.45 17.52
N SER A 37 -1.13 -21.13 16.38
CA SER A 37 -0.65 -22.51 16.27
C SER A 37 0.86 -22.67 16.42
N LEU A 38 1.62 -21.63 16.12
CA LEU A 38 3.07 -21.56 16.33
C LEU A 38 3.44 -21.09 17.75
N GLY A 39 2.46 -20.82 18.61
CA GLY A 39 2.68 -20.31 19.97
C GLY A 39 3.15 -18.86 20.00
N ILE A 40 2.97 -18.09 18.93
CA ILE A 40 3.34 -16.68 18.85
C ILE A 40 2.23 -15.84 19.49
N PRO A 41 2.53 -14.99 20.49
CA PRO A 41 1.53 -14.14 21.10
C PRO A 41 0.94 -13.14 20.10
N THR A 42 -0.38 -13.16 19.93
CA THR A 42 -1.11 -12.26 19.00
C THR A 42 -1.62 -10.99 19.68
N SER A 43 -1.42 -10.83 20.99
CA SER A 43 -1.94 -9.69 21.77
C SER A 43 -1.45 -8.31 21.29
N LYS A 44 -0.29 -8.25 20.65
CA LYS A 44 0.27 -7.01 20.05
C LYS A 44 0.05 -6.92 18.55
N LEU A 45 -0.52 -7.95 17.93
CA LEU A 45 -0.79 -7.95 16.49
C LEU A 45 -2.03 -7.09 16.23
N ARG A 46 -1.90 -6.11 15.36
CA ARG A 46 -3.00 -5.29 14.89
C ARG A 46 -3.13 -5.46 13.39
N PHE A 47 -4.34 -5.72 12.93
CA PHE A 47 -4.70 -5.68 11.52
C PHE A 47 -5.38 -4.35 11.23
N ILE A 48 -4.96 -3.69 10.17
CA ILE A 48 -5.49 -2.39 9.75
C ILE A 48 -5.91 -2.53 8.30
N ASP A 49 -7.19 -2.37 8.04
CA ASP A 49 -7.72 -2.35 6.68
C ASP A 49 -7.29 -1.05 6.00
N GLY A 50 -6.68 -1.14 4.82
CA GLY A 50 -6.22 0.02 4.06
C GLY A 50 -7.35 1.02 3.82
N SER A 51 -8.52 0.54 3.41
CA SER A 51 -9.71 1.37 3.19
C SER A 51 -10.15 2.19 4.41
N SER A 52 -9.78 1.78 5.63
CA SER A 52 -10.16 2.49 6.85
C SER A 52 -9.55 3.89 6.99
N TYR A 53 -8.40 4.14 6.34
CA TYR A 53 -7.73 5.45 6.33
C TYR A 53 -7.50 5.98 4.91
N GLN A 54 -7.24 5.11 3.92
CA GLN A 54 -6.97 5.52 2.54
C GLN A 54 -8.16 6.21 1.86
N LEU A 55 -9.39 6.01 2.34
CA LEU A 55 -10.59 6.67 1.84
C LEU A 55 -10.92 7.97 2.56
N THR A 56 -10.09 8.41 3.50
CA THR A 56 -10.28 9.70 4.19
C THR A 56 -9.97 10.87 3.24
N LYS A 57 -10.54 12.02 3.57
CA LYS A 57 -10.33 13.26 2.80
C LYS A 57 -8.86 13.67 2.81
N GLU A 58 -8.23 13.59 3.96
CA GLU A 58 -6.84 13.97 4.21
C GLU A 58 -5.90 13.10 3.35
N TYR A 59 -6.04 11.80 3.42
CA TYR A 59 -5.24 10.86 2.62
C TYR A 59 -5.40 11.10 1.10
N ASN A 60 -6.63 11.30 0.64
CA ASN A 60 -6.88 11.57 -0.77
C ASN A 60 -6.27 12.91 -1.22
N LEU A 61 -6.28 13.94 -0.37
CA LEU A 61 -5.64 15.20 -0.68
C LEU A 61 -4.13 15.03 -0.81
N ASP A 62 -3.50 14.28 0.08
CA ASP A 62 -2.06 14.02 0.03
C ASP A 62 -1.69 13.13 -1.17
N ASN A 63 -2.54 12.18 -1.52
CA ASN A 63 -2.37 11.40 -2.74
C ASN A 63 -2.42 12.29 -4.00
N TYR A 64 -3.28 13.30 -4.05
CA TYR A 64 -3.29 14.26 -5.16
C TYR A 64 -2.03 15.14 -5.18
N LYS A 65 -1.56 15.59 -4.02
CA LYS A 65 -0.30 16.36 -3.94
C LYS A 65 0.88 15.52 -4.43
N LEU A 66 0.99 14.28 -3.97
CA LEU A 66 2.03 13.36 -4.40
C LEU A 66 1.94 13.09 -5.91
N SER A 67 0.74 12.86 -6.43
CA SER A 67 0.50 12.63 -7.86
C SER A 67 0.88 13.83 -8.73
N ALA A 68 0.89 15.04 -8.18
CA ALA A 68 1.32 16.24 -8.89
C ALA A 68 2.85 16.39 -8.97
N LEU A 69 3.59 15.63 -8.18
CA LEU A 69 5.06 15.63 -8.15
C LEU A 69 5.66 14.45 -8.95
N VAL A 70 4.98 13.33 -8.95
CA VAL A 70 5.47 12.07 -9.52
C VAL A 70 5.20 12.00 -11.01
N THR A 71 6.21 11.65 -11.80
CA THR A 71 6.04 11.43 -13.25
C THR A 71 5.52 10.02 -13.54
N GLU A 72 4.91 9.84 -14.73
CA GLU A 72 4.53 8.51 -15.23
C GLU A 72 5.72 7.54 -15.25
N HIS A 73 6.89 8.05 -15.65
CA HIS A 73 8.12 7.25 -15.70
C HIS A 73 8.51 6.71 -14.32
N ASP A 74 8.48 7.56 -13.30
CA ASP A 74 8.87 7.19 -11.94
C ASP A 74 7.85 6.23 -11.32
N ALA A 75 6.55 6.47 -11.54
CA ALA A 75 5.50 5.56 -11.10
C ALA A 75 5.63 4.16 -11.75
N LYS A 76 5.93 4.09 -13.05
CA LYS A 76 6.19 2.83 -13.74
C LYS A 76 7.44 2.12 -13.22
N LYS A 77 8.51 2.86 -12.98
CA LYS A 77 9.75 2.32 -12.45
C LYS A 77 9.55 1.76 -11.05
N ALA A 78 8.88 2.50 -10.17
CA ALA A 78 8.58 2.06 -8.80
C ALA A 78 7.67 0.83 -8.76
N GLY A 79 6.67 0.76 -9.63
CA GLY A 79 5.73 -0.36 -9.72
C GLY A 79 6.20 -1.55 -10.56
N ALA A 80 7.39 -1.49 -11.17
CA ALA A 80 7.81 -2.45 -12.20
C ALA A 80 7.81 -3.92 -11.75
N GLU A 81 8.14 -4.20 -10.52
CA GLU A 81 8.24 -5.54 -9.98
C GLU A 81 6.94 -6.00 -9.27
N VAL A 82 6.11 -5.06 -8.84
CA VAL A 82 4.91 -5.32 -8.04
C VAL A 82 3.66 -5.39 -8.91
N VAL A 83 3.52 -4.45 -9.85
CA VAL A 83 2.38 -4.38 -10.76
C VAL A 83 2.81 -4.97 -12.11
N LYS A 84 2.13 -6.02 -12.57
CA LYS A 84 2.38 -6.60 -13.90
C LYS A 84 2.22 -5.53 -14.97
N GLN A 85 3.34 -5.04 -15.46
CA GLN A 85 3.34 -4.01 -16.48
C GLN A 85 2.98 -4.61 -17.85
N VAL A 86 2.02 -3.99 -18.49
CA VAL A 86 1.68 -4.16 -19.90
C VAL A 86 2.06 -2.88 -20.63
N ASP A 87 2.23 -2.94 -21.95
CA ASP A 87 2.61 -1.77 -22.77
C ASP A 87 1.70 -0.55 -22.54
N SER A 88 0.45 -0.79 -22.17
CA SER A 88 -0.52 0.24 -21.76
C SER A 88 -0.94 0.00 -20.31
N ALA A 89 -0.23 0.60 -19.37
CA ALA A 89 -0.56 0.51 -17.95
C ALA A 89 -1.87 1.24 -17.64
N LEU A 90 -2.71 0.62 -16.80
CA LEU A 90 -3.88 1.29 -16.26
C LEU A 90 -3.45 2.36 -15.25
N LEU A 91 -4.23 3.45 -15.14
CA LEU A 91 -4.01 4.49 -14.13
C LEU A 91 -3.98 3.92 -12.70
N SER A 92 -4.78 2.88 -12.43
CA SER A 92 -4.78 2.17 -11.15
C SER A 92 -3.40 1.62 -10.77
N GLY A 93 -2.68 1.05 -11.73
CA GLY A 93 -1.32 0.56 -11.54
C GLY A 93 -0.29 1.68 -11.31
N LEU A 94 -0.53 2.87 -11.87
CA LEU A 94 0.33 4.04 -11.66
C LEU A 94 0.09 4.70 -10.28
N LEU A 95 -1.10 4.58 -9.71
CA LEU A 95 -1.42 5.07 -8.36
C LEU A 95 -0.83 4.19 -7.26
N TYR A 96 -0.65 2.90 -7.52
CA TYR A 96 -0.22 1.90 -6.53
C TYR A 96 1.04 2.30 -5.75
N PRO A 97 2.16 2.72 -6.40
CA PRO A 97 3.37 3.08 -5.67
C PRO A 97 3.19 4.28 -4.73
N GLY A 98 2.43 5.29 -5.17
CA GLY A 98 2.15 6.48 -4.38
C GLY A 98 1.32 6.16 -3.13
N LEU A 99 0.32 5.31 -3.26
CA LEU A 99 -0.48 4.86 -2.12
C LEU A 99 0.37 4.07 -1.11
N GLN A 100 1.23 3.17 -1.58
CA GLN A 100 2.12 2.43 -0.68
C GLN A 100 3.08 3.35 0.07
N ALA A 101 3.56 4.40 -0.59
CA ALA A 101 4.38 5.44 0.00
C ALA A 101 3.64 6.17 1.15
N LEU A 102 2.43 6.61 0.89
CA LEU A 102 1.60 7.30 1.89
C LEU A 102 1.22 6.38 3.07
N ASP A 103 1.05 5.10 2.83
CA ASP A 103 0.71 4.15 3.89
C ASP A 103 1.77 4.11 5.00
N GLU A 104 3.05 4.17 4.67
CA GLU A 104 4.12 4.19 5.66
C GLU A 104 4.01 5.42 6.56
N GLN A 105 3.72 6.57 5.98
CA GLN A 105 3.55 7.82 6.72
C GLN A 105 2.29 7.80 7.60
N TYR A 106 1.16 7.37 7.03
CA TYR A 106 -0.13 7.35 7.75
C TYR A 106 -0.20 6.30 8.85
N LEU A 107 0.57 5.23 8.73
CA LEU A 107 0.65 4.18 9.76
C LEU A 107 1.68 4.51 10.85
N GLY A 108 2.52 5.53 10.68
CA GLY A 108 3.52 5.95 11.65
C GLY A 108 4.47 4.82 12.03
N VAL A 109 4.97 4.07 11.05
CA VAL A 109 5.83 2.91 11.30
C VAL A 109 7.29 3.31 11.38
N ASP A 110 8.05 2.70 12.30
CA ASP A 110 9.49 2.94 12.43
C ASP A 110 10.29 2.12 11.40
N PHE A 111 9.74 1.01 10.91
CA PHE A 111 10.35 0.17 9.88
C PHE A 111 9.30 -0.72 9.21
N GLN A 112 9.60 -1.15 8.00
CA GLN A 112 8.77 -2.01 7.18
C GLN A 112 9.52 -3.29 6.80
N PHE A 113 8.81 -4.42 6.82
CA PHE A 113 9.30 -5.67 6.23
C PHE A 113 8.63 -5.90 4.89
N GLY A 114 9.43 -6.13 3.87
CA GLY A 114 8.97 -6.46 2.52
C GLY A 114 9.87 -7.47 1.83
N GLY A 115 9.43 -8.02 0.73
CA GLY A 115 10.25 -8.81 -0.17
C GLY A 115 11.26 -7.95 -0.93
N ALA A 116 12.24 -8.57 -1.61
CA ALA A 116 13.20 -7.86 -2.44
C ALA A 116 12.56 -7.08 -3.60
N ASP A 117 11.38 -7.52 -4.04
CA ASP A 117 10.52 -6.85 -5.01
C ASP A 117 10.00 -5.47 -4.56
N GLN A 118 10.07 -5.18 -3.25
CA GLN A 118 9.63 -3.90 -2.67
C GLN A 118 10.72 -2.82 -2.66
N VAL A 119 11.98 -3.16 -3.01
CA VAL A 119 13.13 -2.23 -2.93
C VAL A 119 12.92 -0.96 -3.77
N MET A 120 12.35 -1.09 -4.96
CA MET A 120 12.08 0.06 -5.83
C MET A 120 11.04 1.01 -5.24
N LEU A 121 10.04 0.49 -4.56
CA LEU A 121 9.02 1.28 -3.86
C LEU A 121 9.63 2.02 -2.67
N THR A 122 10.51 1.39 -1.90
CA THR A 122 11.22 2.02 -0.79
C THR A 122 12.11 3.18 -1.26
N THR A 123 12.78 3.02 -2.42
CA THR A 123 13.55 4.11 -3.04
C THR A 123 12.65 5.26 -3.47
N PHE A 124 11.51 4.97 -4.07
CA PHE A 124 10.50 5.95 -4.43
C PHE A 124 10.02 6.75 -3.21
N LEU A 125 9.80 6.06 -2.08
CA LEU A 125 9.46 6.69 -0.80
C LEU A 125 10.51 7.70 -0.35
N SER A 126 11.78 7.32 -0.38
CA SER A 126 12.87 8.21 0.04
C SER A 126 13.01 9.46 -0.83
N GLU A 127 12.66 9.37 -2.10
CA GLU A 127 12.73 10.51 -3.03
C GLU A 127 11.57 11.50 -2.85
N TYR A 128 10.37 11.03 -2.56
CA TYR A 128 9.16 11.86 -2.58
C TYR A 128 8.48 12.08 -1.23
N CYS A 129 8.72 11.23 -0.24
CA CYS A 129 8.07 11.29 1.07
C CYS A 129 9.02 11.59 2.24
N SER A 130 10.34 11.54 2.05
CA SER A 130 11.31 11.74 3.13
C SER A 130 11.60 13.21 3.45
N ASP A 131 11.24 14.15 2.59
CA ASP A 131 11.29 15.55 2.91
C ASP A 131 10.04 15.97 3.67
N ASP A 132 10.16 16.13 4.99
CA ASP A 132 9.11 16.57 5.92
C ASP A 132 8.35 17.85 5.51
N HIS A 133 8.73 18.45 4.39
CA HIS A 133 8.19 19.73 3.96
C HIS A 133 7.11 19.68 2.88
N TYR A 134 6.89 18.56 2.20
CA TYR A 134 5.98 18.55 1.04
C TYR A 134 4.60 17.96 1.31
N LEU A 135 4.44 17.12 2.32
CA LEU A 135 3.12 16.58 2.67
C LEU A 135 2.43 17.33 3.81
N LEU A 136 3.14 18.22 4.51
CA LEU A 136 2.60 19.04 5.61
C LEU A 136 2.26 20.48 5.20
N LEU A 137 2.31 20.82 3.94
CA LEU A 137 1.81 22.10 3.41
C LEU A 137 0.46 21.87 2.73
#